data_db459621d07db95390a682aee1cbfb8d
#
_entry.id   db459621d07db95390a682aee1cbfb8d
#
_cell.length_a   1.000
_cell.length_b   1.000
_cell.length_c   1.000
_cell.angle_alpha   90.00
_cell.angle_beta   90.00
_cell.angle_gamma   90.00
#
_symmetry.space_group_name_H-M   'P 1'
#
loop_
_entity.id
_entity.type
_entity.pdbx_description
1 polymer ?
#
loop_
_entity_poly.entity_id
_entity_poly.type
_entity_poly.pdbx_seq_one_letter_code
_entity_poly.pdbx_strand_id
1 'polypeptide(L)'
;VMPILGSAILGNYSLSLQIINILMIVTSILFKYMVPEEASGKNIKQIRKILIINSMGLTLIGLFVVPEILPIVFPEYSESIDAIKIMSLGIIPMSVVQIYTSKFLALEKSKFIMISIVVFLTALTPSMIIFGDWYGVSGIAMAFVISTIIQAIFFYIVNRKWNKKQDKIRN
;
A
#
# COMPACT_ATOMS: atom_id res chain seq x y z
N VAL A 1 5.30 -1.23 -20.64
CA VAL A 1 4.81 -2.48 -20.02
C VAL A 1 3.92 -3.24 -21.00
N MET A 2 3.01 -2.58 -21.72
CA MET A 2 2.11 -3.20 -22.71
C MET A 2 2.82 -4.09 -23.77
N PRO A 3 3.96 -3.67 -24.38
CA PRO A 3 4.65 -4.50 -25.37
C PRO A 3 5.28 -5.77 -24.79
N ILE A 4 5.48 -5.82 -23.46
CA ILE A 4 6.21 -6.90 -22.78
C ILE A 4 5.25 -7.93 -22.18
N LEU A 5 4.17 -7.48 -21.53
CA LEU A 5 3.31 -8.34 -20.71
C LEU A 5 1.96 -8.69 -21.34
N GLY A 6 1.58 -8.06 -22.45
CA GLY A 6 0.29 -8.28 -23.11
C GLY A 6 -0.88 -7.51 -22.47
N SER A 7 -1.94 -7.29 -23.26
CA SER A 7 -3.10 -6.49 -22.86
C SER A 7 -4.00 -7.20 -21.82
N ALA A 8 -4.12 -8.52 -21.90
CA ALA A 8 -4.95 -9.31 -20.97
C ALA A 8 -4.38 -9.27 -19.54
N ILE A 9 -3.07 -9.44 -19.38
CA ILE A 9 -2.39 -9.37 -18.07
C ILE A 9 -2.58 -7.99 -17.43
N LEU A 10 -2.47 -6.92 -18.25
CA LEU A 10 -2.67 -5.56 -17.74
C LEU A 10 -4.13 -5.28 -17.37
N GLY A 11 -5.10 -5.86 -18.09
CA GLY A 11 -6.51 -5.77 -17.77
C GLY A 11 -6.82 -6.41 -16.41
N ASN A 12 -6.38 -7.64 -16.19
CA ASN A 12 -6.54 -8.37 -14.94
C ASN A 12 -5.84 -7.67 -13.75
N TYR A 13 -4.65 -7.13 -13.96
CA TYR A 13 -3.94 -6.35 -12.95
C TYR A 13 -4.66 -5.04 -12.63
N SER A 14 -5.17 -4.33 -13.64
CA SER A 14 -5.93 -3.09 -13.45
C SER A 14 -7.20 -3.31 -12.63
N LEU A 15 -7.94 -4.40 -12.88
CA LEU A 15 -9.09 -4.78 -12.08
C LEU A 15 -8.69 -5.06 -10.62
N SER A 16 -7.60 -5.81 -10.43
CA SER A 16 -7.09 -6.11 -9.09
C SER A 16 -6.75 -4.83 -8.31
N LEU A 17 -6.09 -3.86 -8.97
CA LEU A 17 -5.81 -2.54 -8.38
C LEU A 17 -7.08 -1.78 -8.02
N GLN A 18 -8.11 -1.80 -8.87
CA GLN A 18 -9.38 -1.12 -8.60
C GLN A 18 -10.06 -1.71 -7.36
N ILE A 19 -10.10 -3.03 -7.23
CA ILE A 19 -10.68 -3.71 -6.06
C ILE A 19 -9.91 -3.34 -4.78
N ILE A 20 -8.58 -3.36 -4.81
CA ILE A 20 -7.76 -2.94 -3.66
C ILE A 20 -8.02 -1.46 -3.31
N ASN A 21 -8.15 -0.58 -4.31
CA ASN A 21 -8.48 0.82 -4.08
C ASN A 21 -9.86 0.98 -3.43
N ILE A 22 -10.85 0.20 -3.83
CA ILE A 22 -12.18 0.19 -3.20
C ILE A 22 -12.07 -0.23 -1.73
N LEU A 23 -11.36 -1.31 -1.43
CA LEU A 23 -11.12 -1.74 -0.06
C LEU A 23 -10.40 -0.66 0.77
N MET A 24 -9.48 0.08 0.16
CA MET A 24 -8.72 1.13 0.82
C MET A 24 -9.47 2.45 1.04
N ILE A 25 -10.72 2.60 0.56
CA ILE A 25 -11.50 3.84 0.72
C ILE A 25 -11.59 4.25 2.19
N VAL A 26 -11.98 3.32 3.08
CA VAL A 26 -12.12 3.60 4.52
C VAL A 26 -10.79 4.02 5.13
N THR A 27 -9.70 3.34 4.76
CA THR A 27 -8.34 3.68 5.20
C THR A 27 -7.93 5.08 4.72
N SER A 28 -8.31 5.45 3.50
CA SER A 28 -8.02 6.77 2.93
C SER A 28 -8.80 7.89 3.63
N ILE A 29 -10.03 7.64 4.08
CA ILE A 29 -10.80 8.59 4.88
C ILE A 29 -10.11 8.81 6.23
N LEU A 30 -9.70 7.73 6.91
CA LEU A 30 -8.97 7.82 8.18
C LEU A 30 -7.65 8.60 8.01
N PHE A 31 -6.92 8.37 6.90
CA PHE A 31 -5.71 9.11 6.57
C PHE A 31 -5.98 10.61 6.44
N LYS A 32 -7.01 11.01 5.69
CA LYS A 32 -7.39 12.43 5.52
C LYS A 32 -7.72 13.11 6.85
N TYR A 33 -8.31 12.37 7.78
CA TYR A 33 -8.58 12.87 9.14
C TYR A 33 -7.32 12.97 9.98
N MET A 34 -6.37 12.03 9.83
CA MET A 34 -5.13 12.00 10.61
C MET A 34 -4.22 13.21 10.36
N VAL A 35 -4.11 13.68 9.11
CA VAL A 35 -3.18 14.76 8.74
C VAL A 35 -3.42 16.05 9.54
N PRO A 36 -4.64 16.64 9.56
CA PRO A 36 -4.89 17.86 10.33
C PRO A 36 -4.81 17.65 11.83
N GLU A 37 -5.24 16.51 12.36
CA GLU A 37 -5.16 16.19 13.78
C GLU A 37 -3.71 16.09 14.26
N GLU A 38 -2.84 15.49 13.46
CA GLU A 38 -1.42 15.39 13.75
C GLU A 38 -0.70 16.74 13.63
N ALA A 39 -1.07 17.57 12.65
CA ALA A 39 -0.56 18.92 12.50
C ALA A 39 -0.95 19.84 13.69
N SER A 40 -2.11 19.59 14.30
CA SER A 40 -2.58 20.30 15.52
C SER A 40 -1.90 19.80 16.80
N GLY A 41 -0.97 18.84 16.72
CA GLY A 41 -0.27 18.27 17.88
C GLY A 41 -1.11 17.35 18.75
N LYS A 42 -2.29 16.94 18.29
CA LYS A 42 -3.16 16.01 19.03
C LYS A 42 -2.60 14.59 19.05
N ASN A 43 -2.97 13.83 20.08
CA ASN A 43 -2.55 12.45 20.20
C ASN A 43 -3.40 11.52 19.31
N ILE A 44 -2.85 11.15 18.17
CA ILE A 44 -3.53 10.29 17.17
C ILE A 44 -3.24 8.79 17.34
N LYS A 45 -2.70 8.36 18.49
CA LYS A 45 -2.38 6.93 18.72
C LYS A 45 -3.58 6.01 18.53
N GLN A 46 -4.77 6.45 18.98
CA GLN A 46 -6.01 5.67 18.80
C GLN A 46 -6.39 5.53 17.33
N ILE A 47 -6.30 6.62 16.55
CA ILE A 47 -6.63 6.61 15.12
C ILE A 47 -5.68 5.69 14.36
N ARG A 48 -4.37 5.74 14.67
CA ARG A 48 -3.37 4.82 14.09
C ARG A 48 -3.69 3.35 14.42
N LYS A 49 -4.11 3.07 15.66
CA LYS A 49 -4.53 1.72 16.06
C LYS A 49 -5.77 1.26 15.27
N ILE A 50 -6.78 2.12 15.16
CA ILE A 50 -7.99 1.84 14.38
C ILE A 50 -7.62 1.58 12.91
N LEU A 51 -6.74 2.38 12.32
CA LEU A 51 -6.30 2.21 10.94
C LEU A 51 -5.63 0.85 10.71
N ILE A 52 -4.77 0.39 11.63
CA ILE A 52 -4.13 -0.93 11.53
C ILE A 52 -5.16 -2.06 11.70
N ILE A 53 -6.07 -1.96 12.69
CA ILE A 53 -7.11 -2.96 12.87
C ILE A 53 -8.03 -3.03 11.65
N ASN A 54 -8.44 -1.87 11.12
CA ASN A 54 -9.22 -1.78 9.89
C ASN A 54 -8.49 -2.44 8.71
N SER A 55 -7.18 -2.18 8.55
CA SER A 55 -6.40 -2.79 7.47
C SER A 55 -6.29 -4.30 7.58
N MET A 56 -6.22 -4.85 8.80
CA MET A 56 -6.27 -6.30 9.02
C MET A 56 -7.63 -6.88 8.61
N GLY A 57 -8.73 -6.22 8.99
CA GLY A 57 -10.07 -6.61 8.57
C GLY A 57 -10.24 -6.57 7.04
N LEU A 58 -9.77 -5.49 6.39
CA LEU A 58 -9.82 -5.37 4.93
C LEU A 58 -8.95 -6.41 4.21
N THR A 59 -7.80 -6.76 4.78
CA THR A 59 -6.96 -7.86 4.27
C THR A 59 -7.72 -9.18 4.31
N LEU A 60 -8.41 -9.49 5.40
CA LEU A 60 -9.23 -10.70 5.50
C LEU A 60 -10.40 -10.70 4.49
N ILE A 61 -11.07 -9.56 4.32
CA ILE A 61 -12.12 -9.41 3.30
C ILE A 61 -11.54 -9.66 1.90
N GLY A 62 -10.39 -9.08 1.57
CA GLY A 62 -9.73 -9.26 0.29
C GLY A 62 -9.23 -10.69 0.04
N LEU A 63 -8.86 -11.42 1.09
CA LEU A 63 -8.40 -12.80 0.99
C LEU A 63 -9.53 -13.82 0.85
N PHE A 64 -10.65 -13.60 1.56
CA PHE A 64 -11.70 -14.61 1.69
C PHE A 64 -13.02 -14.21 1.04
N VAL A 65 -13.45 -12.95 1.16
CA VAL A 65 -14.77 -12.52 0.68
C VAL A 65 -14.73 -12.13 -0.80
N VAL A 66 -13.74 -11.34 -1.20
CA VAL A 66 -13.62 -10.87 -2.59
C VAL A 66 -13.48 -12.03 -3.59
N PRO A 67 -12.65 -13.07 -3.34
CA PRO A 67 -12.53 -14.21 -4.24
C PRO A 67 -13.81 -14.99 -4.48
N GLU A 68 -14.73 -15.00 -3.51
CA GLU A 68 -16.03 -15.69 -3.64
C GLU A 68 -17.03 -14.87 -4.48
N ILE A 69 -16.98 -13.53 -4.35
CA ILE A 69 -17.92 -12.62 -5.02
C ILE A 69 -17.47 -12.33 -6.46
N LEU A 70 -16.16 -12.23 -6.70
CA LEU A 70 -15.60 -11.80 -7.99
C LEU A 70 -16.08 -12.66 -9.18
N PRO A 71 -16.09 -14.01 -9.13
CA PRO A 71 -16.53 -14.85 -10.24
C PRO A 71 -18.02 -14.65 -10.59
N ILE A 72 -18.82 -14.23 -9.61
CA ILE A 72 -20.26 -13.99 -9.79
C ILE A 72 -20.49 -12.67 -10.52
N VAL A 73 -19.69 -11.63 -10.17
CA VAL A 73 -19.87 -10.28 -10.72
C VAL A 73 -19.06 -10.09 -12.01
N PHE A 74 -17.88 -10.67 -12.08
CA PHE A 74 -16.92 -10.54 -13.18
C PHE A 74 -16.33 -11.91 -13.59
N PRO A 75 -17.10 -12.79 -14.22
CA PRO A 75 -16.67 -14.15 -14.56
C PRO A 75 -15.47 -14.20 -15.52
N GLU A 76 -15.32 -13.17 -16.36
CA GLU A 76 -14.21 -13.05 -17.32
C GLU A 76 -12.84 -12.79 -16.68
N TYR A 77 -12.81 -12.40 -15.39
CA TYR A 77 -11.59 -12.01 -14.65
C TYR A 77 -11.17 -13.01 -13.59
N SER A 78 -11.46 -14.30 -13.81
CA SER A 78 -11.08 -15.39 -12.88
C SER A 78 -9.56 -15.43 -12.59
N GLU A 79 -8.72 -15.09 -13.56
CA GLU A 79 -7.25 -15.00 -13.38
C GLU A 79 -6.83 -13.89 -12.42
N SER A 80 -7.69 -12.89 -12.16
CA SER A 80 -7.41 -11.82 -11.20
C SER A 80 -7.55 -12.26 -9.75
N ILE A 81 -8.19 -13.39 -9.46
CA ILE A 81 -8.48 -13.86 -8.09
C ILE A 81 -7.20 -14.01 -7.27
N ASP A 82 -6.21 -14.71 -7.81
CA ASP A 82 -4.95 -14.93 -7.11
C ASP A 82 -4.16 -13.63 -6.96
N ALA A 83 -4.19 -12.77 -7.96
CA ALA A 83 -3.58 -11.45 -7.87
C ALA A 83 -4.23 -10.59 -6.77
N ILE A 84 -5.56 -10.61 -6.65
CA ILE A 84 -6.28 -9.89 -5.59
C ILE A 84 -5.93 -10.43 -4.21
N LYS A 85 -5.88 -11.75 -4.03
CA LYS A 85 -5.44 -12.36 -2.77
C LYS A 85 -4.04 -11.88 -2.39
N ILE A 86 -3.10 -11.93 -3.32
CA ILE A 86 -1.73 -11.48 -3.09
C ILE A 86 -1.70 -9.99 -2.74
N MET A 87 -2.36 -9.14 -3.54
CA MET A 87 -2.39 -7.69 -3.32
C MET A 87 -3.07 -7.31 -2.02
N SER A 88 -4.04 -8.10 -1.54
CA SER A 88 -4.72 -7.87 -0.26
C SER A 88 -3.75 -7.94 0.92
N LEU A 89 -2.69 -8.74 0.84
CA LEU A 89 -1.60 -8.74 1.83
C LEU A 89 -0.85 -7.39 1.86
N GLY A 90 -0.88 -6.65 0.77
CA GLY A 90 -0.30 -5.30 0.66
C GLY A 90 -1.09 -4.23 1.42
N ILE A 91 -2.35 -4.47 1.81
CA ILE A 91 -3.19 -3.48 2.51
C ILE A 91 -2.55 -3.06 3.85
N ILE A 92 -1.97 -4.01 4.59
CA ILE A 92 -1.30 -3.72 5.86
C ILE A 92 -0.08 -2.81 5.67
N PRO A 93 0.92 -3.13 4.83
CA PRO A 93 2.04 -2.23 4.61
C PRO A 93 1.63 -0.90 3.97
N MET A 94 0.61 -0.85 3.09
CA MET A 94 0.04 0.40 2.57
C MET A 94 -0.49 1.30 3.70
N SER A 95 -1.17 0.73 4.68
CA SER A 95 -1.68 1.46 5.85
C SER A 95 -0.55 2.00 6.72
N VAL A 96 0.55 1.25 6.87
CA VAL A 96 1.76 1.72 7.55
C VAL A 96 2.39 2.89 6.78
N VAL A 97 2.46 2.81 5.44
CA VAL A 97 2.93 3.92 4.59
C VAL A 97 2.07 5.16 4.80
N GLN A 98 0.73 5.03 4.87
CA GLN A 98 -0.18 6.16 5.13
C GLN A 98 0.06 6.79 6.51
N ILE A 99 0.28 6.00 7.57
CA ILE A 99 0.60 6.52 8.91
C ILE A 99 1.85 7.39 8.89
N TYR A 100 2.91 6.94 8.23
CA TYR A 100 4.14 7.74 8.14
C TYR A 100 4.00 8.93 7.22
N THR A 101 3.26 8.80 6.12
CA THR A 101 2.95 9.91 5.21
C THR A 101 2.19 11.01 5.94
N SER A 102 1.16 10.67 6.73
CA SER A 102 0.43 11.63 7.58
C SER A 102 1.39 12.37 8.49
N LYS A 103 2.27 11.64 9.21
CA LYS A 103 3.25 12.23 10.11
C LYS A 103 4.18 13.22 9.39
N PHE A 104 4.75 12.83 8.26
CA PHE A 104 5.69 13.69 7.54
C PHE A 104 5.01 14.86 6.83
N LEU A 105 3.73 14.73 6.43
CA LEU A 105 2.92 15.85 5.95
C LEU A 105 2.67 16.86 7.08
N ALA A 106 2.23 16.39 8.25
CA ALA A 106 1.99 17.25 9.41
C ALA A 106 3.25 17.99 9.90
N LEU A 107 4.42 17.39 9.70
CA LEU A 107 5.72 18.00 10.01
C LEU A 107 6.29 18.87 8.87
N GLU A 108 5.56 19.04 7.76
CA GLU A 108 6.00 19.75 6.54
C GLU A 108 7.30 19.15 5.93
N LYS A 109 7.51 17.85 6.11
CA LYS A 109 8.71 17.13 5.63
C LYS A 109 8.41 16.32 4.35
N SER A 110 7.78 16.96 3.36
CA SER A 110 7.39 16.35 2.08
C SER A 110 8.54 15.70 1.32
N LYS A 111 9.79 16.12 1.55
CA LYS A 111 10.99 15.51 0.96
C LYS A 111 11.08 14.00 1.24
N PHE A 112 10.75 13.55 2.46
CA PHE A 112 10.80 12.13 2.81
C PHE A 112 9.70 11.34 2.10
N ILE A 113 8.55 11.98 1.84
CA ILE A 113 7.45 11.37 1.09
C ILE A 113 7.86 11.19 -0.37
N MET A 114 8.44 12.23 -0.99
CA MET A 114 8.93 12.14 -2.37
C MET A 114 9.99 11.04 -2.54
N ILE A 115 10.97 10.98 -1.62
CA ILE A 115 12.00 9.92 -1.64
C ILE A 115 11.34 8.52 -1.49
N SER A 116 10.34 8.38 -0.62
CA SER A 116 9.66 7.09 -0.45
C SER A 116 8.93 6.63 -1.71
N ILE A 117 8.34 7.56 -2.47
CA ILE A 117 7.70 7.25 -3.77
C ILE A 117 8.76 6.79 -4.78
N VAL A 118 9.92 7.47 -4.83
CA VAL A 118 11.04 7.05 -5.69
C VAL A 118 11.52 5.66 -5.30
N VAL A 119 11.68 5.36 -4.01
CA VAL A 119 12.06 4.03 -3.52
C VAL A 119 11.04 2.98 -3.96
N PHE A 120 9.74 3.26 -3.80
CA PHE A 120 8.66 2.38 -4.25
C PHE A 120 8.74 2.11 -5.76
N LEU A 121 8.85 3.15 -6.59
CA LEU A 121 8.89 3.00 -8.05
C LEU A 121 10.15 2.27 -8.52
N THR A 122 11.30 2.54 -7.89
CA THR A 122 12.57 1.87 -8.22
C THR A 122 12.53 0.38 -7.85
N ALA A 123 11.81 0.00 -6.81
CA ALA A 123 11.59 -1.39 -6.46
C ALA A 123 10.52 -2.04 -7.36
N LEU A 124 9.43 -1.32 -7.65
CA LEU A 124 8.29 -1.84 -8.40
C LEU A 124 8.65 -2.16 -9.86
N THR A 125 9.30 -1.23 -10.56
CA THR A 125 9.53 -1.36 -12.01
C THR A 125 10.32 -2.62 -12.37
N PRO A 126 11.51 -2.91 -11.80
CA PRO A 126 12.24 -4.12 -12.12
C PRO A 126 11.52 -5.39 -11.62
N SER A 127 10.88 -5.32 -10.44
CA SER A 127 10.16 -6.46 -9.90
C SER A 127 8.95 -6.83 -10.77
N MET A 128 8.23 -5.87 -11.33
CA MET A 128 7.12 -6.13 -12.25
C MET A 128 7.58 -6.83 -13.54
N ILE A 129 8.76 -6.47 -14.06
CA ILE A 129 9.30 -7.12 -15.26
C ILE A 129 9.68 -8.56 -14.93
N ILE A 130 10.47 -8.78 -13.88
CA ILE A 130 10.99 -10.10 -13.52
C ILE A 130 9.86 -11.06 -13.12
N PHE A 131 9.02 -10.66 -12.17
CA PHE A 131 7.95 -11.53 -11.67
C PHE A 131 6.76 -11.61 -12.65
N GLY A 132 6.53 -10.56 -13.44
CA GLY A 132 5.50 -10.57 -14.48
C GLY A 132 5.79 -11.57 -15.58
N ASP A 133 7.04 -11.71 -16.01
CA ASP A 133 7.45 -12.70 -17.00
C ASP A 133 7.31 -14.15 -16.46
N TRP A 134 7.56 -14.36 -15.16
CA TRP A 134 7.55 -15.70 -14.56
C TRP A 134 6.15 -16.16 -14.13
N TYR A 135 5.35 -15.26 -13.57
CA TYR A 135 4.08 -15.57 -12.89
C TYR A 135 2.89 -14.77 -13.42
N GLY A 136 3.04 -14.03 -14.51
CA GLY A 136 1.96 -13.24 -15.11
C GLY A 136 1.37 -12.21 -14.14
N VAL A 137 0.03 -12.19 -14.03
CA VAL A 137 -0.72 -11.24 -13.18
C VAL A 137 -0.34 -11.38 -11.70
N SER A 138 -0.21 -12.63 -11.22
CA SER A 138 0.19 -12.90 -9.83
C SER A 138 1.61 -12.41 -9.53
N GLY A 139 2.52 -12.48 -10.50
CA GLY A 139 3.88 -11.95 -10.38
C GLY A 139 3.89 -10.42 -10.22
N ILE A 140 3.06 -9.72 -10.98
CA ILE A 140 2.91 -8.27 -10.86
C ILE A 140 2.32 -7.89 -9.49
N ALA A 141 1.34 -8.68 -9.01
CA ALA A 141 0.77 -8.51 -7.68
C ALA A 141 1.82 -8.69 -6.57
N MET A 142 2.69 -9.70 -6.68
CA MET A 142 3.82 -9.89 -5.76
C MET A 142 4.80 -8.71 -5.79
N ALA A 143 5.15 -8.23 -6.99
CA ALA A 143 6.02 -7.06 -7.15
C ALA A 143 5.45 -5.83 -6.43
N PHE A 144 4.15 -5.59 -6.54
CA PHE A 144 3.47 -4.49 -5.87
C PHE A 144 3.57 -4.63 -4.33
N VAL A 145 3.27 -5.80 -3.77
CA VAL A 145 3.33 -6.05 -2.32
C VAL A 145 4.75 -5.88 -1.78
N ILE A 146 5.74 -6.48 -2.46
CA ILE A 146 7.15 -6.37 -2.07
C ILE A 146 7.60 -4.91 -2.08
N SER A 147 7.26 -4.15 -3.12
CA SER A 147 7.64 -2.74 -3.24
C SER A 147 6.98 -1.87 -2.16
N THR A 148 5.74 -2.19 -1.79
CA THR A 148 5.05 -1.50 -0.69
C THR A 148 5.68 -1.83 0.67
N ILE A 149 6.12 -3.06 0.89
CA ILE A 149 6.86 -3.46 2.10
C ILE A 149 8.19 -2.70 2.17
N ILE A 150 8.93 -2.62 1.07
CA ILE A 150 10.20 -1.86 0.99
C ILE A 150 9.96 -0.39 1.34
N GLN A 151 8.89 0.21 0.81
CA GLN A 151 8.50 1.59 1.12
C GLN A 151 8.16 1.77 2.60
N ALA A 152 7.42 0.84 3.21
CA ALA A 152 7.09 0.87 4.63
C ALA A 152 8.34 0.76 5.52
N ILE A 153 9.28 -0.13 5.16
CA ILE A 153 10.57 -0.27 5.85
C ILE A 153 11.39 1.01 5.73
N PHE A 154 11.45 1.61 4.53
CA PHE A 154 12.12 2.90 4.33
C PHE A 154 11.58 3.97 5.29
N PHE A 155 10.27 4.14 5.35
CA PHE A 155 9.65 5.10 6.27
C PHE A 155 9.94 4.79 7.74
N TYR A 156 9.93 3.53 8.13
CA TYR A 156 10.31 3.12 9.50
C TYR A 156 11.73 3.56 9.84
N ILE A 157 12.69 3.32 8.94
CA ILE A 157 14.10 3.70 9.14
C ILE A 157 14.25 5.22 9.23
N VAL A 158 13.62 5.96 8.32
CA VAL A 158 13.65 7.43 8.30
C VAL A 158 13.05 7.99 9.59
N ASN A 159 11.89 7.46 10.00
CA ASN A 159 11.24 7.89 11.23
C ASN A 159 12.09 7.64 12.48
N ARG A 160 12.75 6.49 12.58
CA ARG A 160 13.66 6.17 13.68
C ARG A 160 14.86 7.12 13.75
N LYS A 161 15.47 7.44 12.58
CA LYS A 161 16.58 8.40 12.50
C LYS A 161 16.12 9.81 12.87
N TRP A 162 14.94 10.21 12.41
CA TRP A 162 14.35 11.52 12.70
C TRP A 162 14.10 11.71 14.20
N ASN A 163 13.46 10.75 14.87
CA ASN A 163 13.19 10.81 16.30
C ASN A 163 14.50 10.93 17.12
N LYS A 164 15.52 10.10 16.81
CA LYS A 164 16.83 10.19 17.48
C LYS A 164 17.50 11.56 17.32
N LYS A 165 17.32 12.23 16.18
CA LYS A 165 17.86 13.57 15.95
C LYS A 165 17.13 14.62 16.80
N GLN A 166 15.81 14.50 16.94
CA GLN A 166 15.01 15.40 17.78
C GLN A 166 15.37 15.26 19.26
N ASP A 167 15.54 14.02 19.76
CA ASP A 167 15.94 13.77 21.14
C ASP A 167 17.31 14.39 21.48
N LYS A 168 18.27 14.36 20.52
CA LYS A 168 19.59 15.01 20.69
C LYS A 168 19.58 16.54 20.70
N ILE A 169 18.55 17.15 20.13
CA ILE A 169 18.42 18.63 20.10
C ILE A 169 17.73 19.12 21.39
N ARG A 170 16.93 18.24 22.01
CA ARG A 170 16.11 18.57 23.18
C ARG A 170 16.88 18.38 24.50
N ASN A 171 17.95 17.58 24.50
CA ASN A 171 18.88 17.38 25.62
C ASN A 171 20.13 18.25 25.46
#